data_c907c483c86369630a02a8a7f4fbed60
#
_entry.id   c907c483c86369630a02a8a7f4fbed60
#
_cell.length_a   1.000
_cell.length_b   1.000
_cell.length_c   1.000
_cell.angle_alpha   90.00
_cell.angle_beta   90.00
_cell.angle_gamma   90.00
#
_symmetry.space_group_name_H-M   'P 1'
#
loop_
_entity.id
_entity.type
_entity.pdbx_description
1 polymer ?
#
loop_
_entity_poly.entity_id
_entity_poly.type
_entity_poly.pdbx_seq_one_letter_code
_entity_poly.pdbx_strand_id
1 'polypeptide(L)'
;QRHRLSSGAGLKKPVSVLVLIHTPGLEVLLLERAAHPGFWQSVTGSQESDEQLAQTAVREVAEETGISAGPRDLVDWHLTNRYEIFPEWRHRYPPAVTENVEHVFSLLMPARVTVSVSPGEHRGYVWLPWQEAARAVFSWSNRDAILMLPHRLRSD
;
A
#
# COMPACT_ATOMS: atom_id res chain seq x y z
N GLN A 1 9.91 17.86 -0.43
CA GLN A 1 8.73 18.22 -0.55
C GLN A 1 8.11 18.01 -1.87
N ARG A 2 7.06 17.66 -1.89
CA ARG A 2 6.52 17.26 -2.98
C ARG A 2 5.69 18.21 -3.59
N HIS A 3 5.54 18.24 -4.69
CA HIS A 3 4.81 19.18 -5.33
C HIS A 3 3.74 18.53 -6.02
N ARG A 4 3.11 17.74 -5.40
CA ARG A 4 2.16 17.08 -6.02
C ARG A 4 1.07 17.91 -6.49
N LEU A 5 0.99 19.04 -6.06
CA LEU A 5 -0.03 19.88 -6.39
C LEU A 5 -0.03 20.19 -7.80
N SER A 6 0.97 19.97 -8.44
CA SER A 6 1.03 20.41 -9.79
C SER A 6 0.11 19.61 -10.65
N SER A 7 -0.30 18.50 -10.23
CA SER A 7 -0.99 17.70 -11.13
C SER A 7 -2.43 17.94 -11.09
N GLY A 8 -2.92 18.58 -12.02
CA GLY A 8 -4.29 18.68 -12.19
C GLY A 8 -5.04 18.98 -10.95
N ALA A 9 -4.63 19.96 -10.27
CA ALA A 9 -5.30 20.35 -9.08
C ALA A 9 -5.17 19.27 -8.01
N GLY A 10 -4.20 18.45 -8.08
CA GLY A 10 -3.97 17.47 -7.04
C GLY A 10 -4.94 16.31 -7.02
N LEU A 11 -5.68 16.12 -8.09
CA LEU A 11 -6.60 14.99 -8.13
C LEU A 11 -5.83 13.70 -8.30
N LYS A 12 -6.31 12.65 -7.64
CA LYS A 12 -5.68 11.34 -7.72
C LYS A 12 -6.10 10.59 -8.95
N LYS A 13 -5.21 9.77 -9.46
CA LYS A 13 -5.57 8.84 -10.51
C LYS A 13 -6.21 7.61 -9.86
N PRO A 14 -7.19 7.00 -10.48
CA PRO A 14 -7.85 5.81 -9.93
C PRO A 14 -7.06 4.54 -10.23
N VAL A 15 -5.75 4.62 -10.09
CA VAL A 15 -4.83 3.49 -10.26
C VAL A 15 -3.86 3.57 -9.10
N SER A 16 -3.78 2.51 -8.32
CA SER A 16 -2.96 2.52 -7.13
C SER A 16 -2.18 1.23 -6.97
N VAL A 17 -1.25 1.22 -6.02
CA VAL A 17 -0.52 0.03 -5.64
C VAL A 17 -0.86 -0.33 -4.21
N LEU A 18 -0.75 -1.61 -3.89
CA LEU A 18 -0.81 -2.11 -2.53
C LEU A 18 0.45 -2.94 -2.35
N VAL A 19 1.28 -2.59 -1.38
CA VAL A 19 2.56 -3.28 -1.19
C VAL A 19 2.57 -3.97 0.16
N LEU A 20 2.62 -5.30 0.14
CA LEU A 20 2.74 -6.07 1.37
C LEU A 20 4.22 -6.19 1.71
N ILE A 21 4.62 -5.66 2.87
CA ILE A 21 6.00 -5.74 3.32
C ILE A 21 6.04 -6.82 4.39
N HIS A 22 6.89 -7.80 4.21
CA HIS A 22 6.90 -8.97 5.10
C HIS A 22 8.30 -9.52 5.33
N THR A 23 8.44 -10.29 6.40
CA THR A 23 9.69 -10.98 6.73
C THR A 23 9.64 -12.40 6.19
N PRO A 24 10.76 -13.13 6.21
CA PRO A 24 10.74 -14.53 5.82
C PRO A 24 9.79 -15.37 6.67
N GLY A 25 9.57 -14.97 7.94
CA GLY A 25 8.65 -15.67 8.81
C GLY A 25 7.21 -15.26 8.65
N LEU A 26 6.91 -14.46 7.61
CA LEU A 26 5.54 -14.04 7.32
C LEU A 26 4.93 -13.14 8.38
N GLU A 27 5.76 -12.28 8.96
CA GLU A 27 5.25 -11.18 9.74
C GLU A 27 5.05 -10.04 8.76
N VAL A 28 3.94 -9.38 8.84
CA VAL A 28 3.53 -8.36 7.88
C VAL A 28 3.48 -7.00 8.55
N LEU A 29 4.03 -6.00 7.87
CA LEU A 29 4.04 -4.63 8.38
C LEU A 29 2.71 -3.96 8.10
N LEU A 30 2.12 -3.38 9.13
CA LEU A 30 0.90 -2.59 8.97
C LEU A 30 1.11 -1.19 9.55
N LEU A 31 0.46 -0.22 8.93
CA LEU A 31 0.52 1.18 9.33
C LEU A 31 -0.88 1.60 9.78
N GLU A 32 -0.92 2.43 10.81
CA GLU A 32 -2.22 2.92 11.32
C GLU A 32 -2.47 4.32 10.78
N ARG A 33 -3.65 4.54 10.22
CA ARG A 33 -4.00 5.82 9.62
C ARG A 33 -4.16 6.89 10.70
N ALA A 34 -3.52 8.04 10.49
CA ALA A 34 -3.64 9.14 11.43
C ALA A 34 -5.06 9.71 11.47
N ALA A 35 -5.71 9.80 10.31
CA ALA A 35 -7.05 10.37 10.23
C ALA A 35 -8.12 9.42 10.74
N HIS A 36 -7.82 8.13 10.82
CA HIS A 36 -8.80 7.13 11.25
C HIS A 36 -8.13 6.14 12.19
N PRO A 37 -7.99 6.49 13.46
CA PRO A 37 -7.36 5.58 14.44
C PRO A 37 -8.06 4.22 14.46
N GLY A 38 -7.29 3.17 14.49
CA GLY A 38 -7.81 1.81 14.42
C GLY A 38 -7.89 1.25 13.02
N PHE A 39 -7.68 2.09 11.98
CA PHE A 39 -7.67 1.62 10.60
C PHE A 39 -6.24 1.28 10.23
N TRP A 40 -5.96 0.00 10.08
CA TRP A 40 -4.63 -0.51 9.74
C TRP A 40 -4.59 -0.93 8.29
N GLN A 41 -3.44 -0.76 7.67
CA GLN A 41 -3.28 -1.08 6.26
C GLN A 41 -1.82 -1.32 5.89
N SER A 42 -1.61 -2.03 4.79
CA SER A 42 -0.29 -2.11 4.16
C SER A 42 -0.03 -0.81 3.42
N VAL A 43 1.17 -0.65 2.86
CA VAL A 43 1.50 0.54 2.08
C VAL A 43 0.60 0.62 0.86
N THR A 44 0.04 1.78 0.62
CA THR A 44 -0.82 1.99 -0.55
C THR A 44 -0.70 3.42 -1.03
N GLY A 45 -0.89 3.64 -2.31
CA GLY A 45 -0.88 4.99 -2.86
C GLY A 45 -1.14 4.99 -4.35
N SER A 46 -1.50 6.16 -4.87
CA SER A 46 -1.89 6.30 -6.27
C SER A 46 -0.71 6.55 -7.17
N GLN A 47 -0.81 6.05 -8.40
CA GLN A 47 0.16 6.32 -9.43
C GLN A 47 0.15 7.81 -9.75
N GLU A 48 1.31 8.40 -9.94
CA GLU A 48 1.44 9.81 -10.29
C GLU A 48 1.96 9.94 -11.70
N SER A 49 1.37 10.84 -12.47
CA SER A 49 1.79 11.10 -13.84
C SER A 49 1.89 9.80 -14.64
N ASP A 50 3.03 9.60 -15.27
CA ASP A 50 3.25 8.40 -16.06
C ASP A 50 4.25 7.47 -15.41
N GLU A 51 4.33 7.48 -14.08
CA GLU A 51 5.15 6.52 -13.37
C GLU A 51 4.79 5.10 -13.80
N GLN A 52 5.78 4.23 -13.83
CA GLN A 52 5.48 2.81 -13.91
C GLN A 52 5.02 2.35 -12.54
N LEU A 53 4.22 1.31 -12.49
CA LEU A 53 3.66 0.87 -11.22
C LEU A 53 4.72 0.45 -10.21
N ALA A 54 5.81 -0.16 -10.65
CA ALA A 54 6.90 -0.49 -9.73
C ALA A 54 7.53 0.78 -9.15
N GLN A 55 7.57 1.86 -9.92
CA GLN A 55 8.09 3.12 -9.42
C GLN A 55 7.14 3.73 -8.40
N THR A 56 5.84 3.61 -8.63
CA THR A 56 4.83 4.06 -7.67
C THR A 56 5.03 3.31 -6.35
N ALA A 57 5.23 2.00 -6.43
CA ALA A 57 5.41 1.17 -5.24
C ALA A 57 6.69 1.56 -4.48
N VAL A 58 7.79 1.77 -5.19
CA VAL A 58 9.04 2.19 -4.55
C VAL A 58 8.85 3.54 -3.83
N ARG A 59 8.21 4.47 -4.51
CA ARG A 59 8.00 5.81 -3.95
C ARG A 59 7.11 5.76 -2.71
N GLU A 60 6.01 5.02 -2.78
CA GLU A 60 5.09 4.96 -1.65
C GLU A 60 5.72 4.24 -0.44
N VAL A 61 6.49 3.19 -0.69
CA VAL A 61 7.19 2.50 0.38
C VAL A 61 8.14 3.48 1.08
N ALA A 62 8.90 4.25 0.32
CA ALA A 62 9.84 5.21 0.89
C ALA A 62 9.11 6.30 1.66
N GLU A 63 8.03 6.83 1.11
CA GLU A 63 7.29 7.91 1.75
C GLU A 63 6.62 7.46 3.04
N GLU A 64 6.07 6.28 3.05
CA GLU A 64 5.27 5.84 4.19
C GLU A 64 6.07 5.12 5.27
N THR A 65 7.21 4.54 4.92
CA THR A 65 7.97 3.75 5.88
C THR A 65 9.43 4.15 6.04
N GLY A 66 9.95 4.93 5.12
CA GLY A 66 11.37 5.26 5.11
C GLY A 66 12.24 4.14 4.55
N ILE A 67 11.64 3.03 4.12
CA ILE A 67 12.42 1.93 3.56
C ILE A 67 12.81 2.27 2.13
N SER A 68 14.11 2.14 1.84
CA SER A 68 14.63 2.42 0.52
C SER A 68 14.75 1.10 -0.23
N ALA A 69 13.89 0.88 -1.19
CA ALA A 69 13.91 -0.33 -2.00
C ALA A 69 14.01 0.07 -3.47
N GLY A 70 14.58 -0.80 -4.28
CA GLY A 70 14.60 -0.59 -5.72
C GLY A 70 13.48 -1.37 -6.39
N PRO A 71 13.21 -1.07 -7.67
CA PRO A 71 12.15 -1.79 -8.38
C PRO A 71 12.37 -3.29 -8.42
N ARG A 72 13.63 -3.73 -8.40
CA ARG A 72 13.92 -5.14 -8.45
C ARG A 72 13.62 -5.87 -7.16
N ASP A 73 13.49 -5.13 -6.06
CA ASP A 73 13.21 -5.75 -4.77
C ASP A 73 11.73 -6.07 -4.62
N LEU A 74 10.91 -5.51 -5.50
CA LEU A 74 9.48 -5.71 -5.44
C LEU A 74 9.07 -6.89 -6.28
N VAL A 75 8.12 -7.66 -5.79
CA VAL A 75 7.53 -8.75 -6.57
C VAL A 75 6.16 -8.29 -7.04
N ASP A 76 5.98 -8.21 -8.36
CA ASP A 76 4.70 -7.83 -8.95
C ASP A 76 3.86 -9.10 -8.99
N TRP A 77 2.69 -9.05 -8.35
CA TRP A 77 1.84 -10.24 -8.31
C TRP A 77 1.01 -10.42 -9.57
N HIS A 78 1.00 -9.42 -10.45
CA HIS A 78 0.14 -9.44 -11.63
C HIS A 78 -1.31 -9.73 -11.23
N LEU A 79 -1.69 -9.13 -10.11
CA LEU A 79 -3.02 -9.26 -9.55
C LEU A 79 -3.58 -7.87 -9.34
N THR A 80 -4.80 -7.66 -9.79
CA THR A 80 -5.47 -6.38 -9.59
C THR A 80 -6.78 -6.60 -8.87
N ASN A 81 -7.16 -5.61 -8.09
CA ASN A 81 -8.47 -5.57 -7.46
C ASN A 81 -9.18 -4.30 -7.91
N ARG A 82 -10.48 -4.39 -8.17
CA ARG A 82 -11.28 -3.23 -8.51
C ARG A 82 -12.26 -3.04 -7.40
N TYR A 83 -12.40 -1.82 -6.94
CA TYR A 83 -13.37 -1.55 -5.88
C TYR A 83 -13.91 -0.13 -6.00
N GLU A 84 -15.10 0.06 -5.46
CA GLU A 84 -15.71 1.36 -5.44
C GLU A 84 -15.00 2.22 -4.44
N ILE A 85 -14.76 3.47 -4.81
CA ILE A 85 -14.14 4.42 -3.90
C ILE A 85 -15.23 4.86 -2.93
N PHE A 86 -14.92 4.87 -1.62
CA PHE A 86 -15.88 5.31 -0.62
C PHE A 86 -16.37 6.70 -0.99
N PRO A 87 -17.67 6.96 -0.86
CA PRO A 87 -18.23 8.26 -1.26
C PRO A 87 -17.52 9.44 -0.62
N GLU A 88 -17.11 9.29 0.65
CA GLU A 88 -16.45 10.39 1.33
C GLU A 88 -15.05 10.69 0.79
N TRP A 89 -14.49 9.82 -0.03
CA TRP A 89 -13.17 10.05 -0.61
C TRP A 89 -13.22 10.38 -2.10
N ARG A 90 -14.40 10.37 -2.71
CA ARG A 90 -14.51 10.59 -4.15
C ARG A 90 -14.07 11.98 -4.57
N HIS A 91 -14.14 12.94 -3.66
CA HIS A 91 -13.73 14.30 -3.98
C HIS A 91 -12.24 14.39 -4.33
N ARG A 92 -11.46 13.36 -4.00
CA ARG A 92 -10.03 13.34 -4.29
C ARG A 92 -9.75 12.96 -5.74
N TYR A 93 -10.77 12.55 -6.48
CA TYR A 93 -10.62 12.04 -7.83
C TYR A 93 -11.41 12.89 -8.82
N PRO A 94 -11.14 12.73 -10.15
CA PRO A 94 -11.95 13.43 -11.15
C PRO A 94 -13.42 13.09 -11.00
N PRO A 95 -14.32 14.00 -11.37
CA PRO A 95 -15.75 13.85 -11.08
C PRO A 95 -16.42 12.56 -11.52
N ALA A 96 -16.02 12.00 -12.64
CA ALA A 96 -16.69 10.81 -13.14
C ALA A 96 -16.12 9.51 -12.59
N VAL A 97 -15.07 9.59 -11.77
CA VAL A 97 -14.38 8.41 -11.29
C VAL A 97 -15.07 7.84 -10.08
N THR A 98 -15.46 6.57 -10.13
CA THR A 98 -16.10 5.90 -9.01
C THR A 98 -15.37 4.64 -8.57
N GLU A 99 -14.47 4.11 -9.40
CA GLU A 99 -13.74 2.88 -9.09
C GLU A 99 -12.25 3.08 -9.15
N ASN A 100 -11.53 2.37 -8.31
CA ASN A 100 -10.08 2.35 -8.31
C ASN A 100 -9.59 0.96 -8.71
N VAL A 101 -8.47 0.90 -9.45
CA VAL A 101 -7.83 -0.36 -9.80
C VAL A 101 -6.53 -0.42 -9.00
N GLU A 102 -6.42 -1.44 -8.17
CA GLU A 102 -5.28 -1.58 -7.27
C GLU A 102 -4.41 -2.74 -7.73
N HIS A 103 -3.10 -2.50 -7.84
CA HIS A 103 -2.12 -3.50 -8.28
C HIS A 103 -1.32 -3.96 -7.08
N VAL A 104 -1.21 -5.26 -6.88
CA VAL A 104 -0.60 -5.83 -5.67
C VAL A 104 0.86 -6.18 -5.89
N PHE A 105 1.69 -5.77 -4.93
CA PHE A 105 3.11 -6.09 -4.91
C PHE A 105 3.48 -6.61 -3.52
N SER A 106 4.61 -7.28 -3.41
CA SER A 106 5.17 -7.60 -2.09
C SER A 106 6.63 -7.22 -2.04
N LEU A 107 7.13 -7.02 -0.83
CA LEU A 107 8.51 -6.64 -0.59
C LEU A 107 9.00 -7.45 0.61
N LEU A 108 10.05 -8.24 0.41
CA LEU A 108 10.63 -9.02 1.48
C LEU A 108 11.68 -8.21 2.22
N MET A 109 11.55 -8.16 3.53
CA MET A 109 12.57 -7.56 4.41
C MET A 109 13.21 -8.68 5.21
N PRO A 110 14.50 -8.58 5.50
CA PRO A 110 15.18 -9.67 6.21
C PRO A 110 14.72 -9.85 7.66
N ALA A 111 14.16 -8.81 8.25
CA ALA A 111 13.71 -8.85 9.63
C ALA A 111 12.68 -7.74 9.85
N ARG A 112 12.10 -7.70 11.06
CA ARG A 112 11.18 -6.61 11.42
C ARG A 112 11.99 -5.35 11.64
N VAL A 113 12.19 -4.58 10.58
CA VAL A 113 13.01 -3.39 10.67
C VAL A 113 12.22 -2.26 11.34
N THR A 114 12.95 -1.29 11.87
CA THR A 114 12.33 -0.09 12.40
C THR A 114 11.83 0.75 11.24
N VAL A 115 10.63 1.29 11.40
CA VAL A 115 9.96 2.04 10.35
C VAL A 115 9.78 3.48 10.80
N SER A 116 9.94 4.40 9.85
CA SER A 116 9.76 5.81 10.13
C SER A 116 8.50 6.25 9.39
N VAL A 117 7.39 6.36 10.09
CA VAL A 117 6.13 6.73 9.46
C VAL A 117 6.05 8.23 9.20
N SER A 118 5.22 8.60 8.23
CA SER A 118 4.97 9.98 7.89
C SER A 118 3.85 10.48 8.80
N PRO A 119 4.14 11.37 9.76
CA PRO A 119 3.17 11.69 10.80
C PRO A 119 1.85 12.28 10.32
N GLY A 120 1.85 12.93 9.18
CA GLY A 120 0.60 13.47 8.65
C GLY A 120 -0.33 12.40 8.13
N GLU A 121 0.20 11.25 7.76
CA GLU A 121 -0.60 10.19 7.17
C GLU A 121 -0.79 9.00 8.10
N HIS A 122 0.23 8.65 8.86
CA HIS A 122 0.16 7.48 9.75
C HIS A 122 0.66 7.83 11.13
N ARG A 123 0.07 7.22 12.15
CA ARG A 123 0.42 7.50 13.52
C ARG A 123 1.27 6.41 14.16
N GLY A 124 1.45 5.30 13.51
CA GLY A 124 2.25 4.22 14.05
C GLY A 124 2.30 3.03 13.12
N TYR A 125 3.02 2.01 13.54
CA TYR A 125 3.14 0.79 12.77
C TYR A 125 3.26 -0.41 13.69
N VAL A 126 3.03 -1.61 13.11
CA VAL A 126 3.16 -2.85 13.86
C VAL A 126 3.56 -3.95 12.88
N TRP A 127 4.31 -4.93 13.38
CA TRP A 127 4.58 -6.15 12.64
C TRP A 127 3.75 -7.25 13.26
N LEU A 128 2.91 -7.93 12.47
CA LEU A 128 2.03 -8.98 12.96
C LEU A 128 2.20 -10.24 12.14
N PRO A 129 2.04 -11.42 12.75
CA PRO A 129 1.95 -12.65 11.95
C PRO A 129 0.85 -12.49 10.92
N TRP A 130 1.03 -13.10 9.76
CA TRP A 130 0.14 -12.83 8.63
C TRP A 130 -1.34 -13.09 8.95
N GLN A 131 -1.66 -14.09 9.77
CA GLN A 131 -3.06 -14.36 10.10
C GLN A 131 -3.66 -13.20 10.89
N GLU A 132 -2.90 -12.67 11.85
CA GLU A 132 -3.38 -11.54 12.63
C GLU A 132 -3.42 -10.28 11.79
N ALA A 133 -2.44 -10.10 10.91
CA ALA A 133 -2.44 -8.94 10.02
C ALA A 133 -3.68 -8.94 9.13
N ALA A 134 -4.05 -10.11 8.61
CA ALA A 134 -5.24 -10.20 7.76
C ALA A 134 -6.50 -9.79 8.49
N ARG A 135 -6.56 -10.07 9.80
CA ARG A 135 -7.73 -9.69 10.58
C ARG A 135 -7.72 -8.23 10.97
N ALA A 136 -6.55 -7.62 11.01
CA ALA A 136 -6.41 -6.24 11.48
C ALA A 136 -6.68 -5.20 10.41
N VAL A 137 -6.44 -5.52 9.14
CA VAL A 137 -6.59 -4.50 8.08
C VAL A 137 -8.04 -4.18 7.81
N PHE A 138 -8.30 -2.94 7.41
CA PHE A 138 -9.68 -2.49 7.26
C PHE A 138 -10.27 -2.74 5.87
N SER A 139 -9.45 -3.00 4.85
CA SER A 139 -10.01 -3.19 3.51
C SER A 139 -9.99 -4.66 3.12
N TRP A 140 -10.98 -5.05 2.33
CA TRP A 140 -11.09 -6.44 1.90
C TRP A 140 -9.95 -6.85 0.97
N SER A 141 -9.50 -5.94 0.11
CA SER A 141 -8.44 -6.28 -0.84
C SER A 141 -7.12 -6.48 -0.12
N ASN A 142 -6.85 -5.71 0.91
CA ASN A 142 -5.64 -5.86 1.72
C ASN A 142 -5.70 -7.19 2.48
N ARG A 143 -6.84 -7.52 3.05
CA ARG A 143 -7.01 -8.80 3.75
C ARG A 143 -6.79 -9.96 2.80
N ASP A 144 -7.40 -9.92 1.62
CA ASP A 144 -7.28 -11.02 0.68
C ASP A 144 -5.85 -11.20 0.20
N ALA A 145 -5.12 -10.09 -0.03
CA ALA A 145 -3.73 -10.17 -0.43
C ALA A 145 -2.88 -10.83 0.66
N ILE A 146 -3.09 -10.45 1.92
CA ILE A 146 -2.33 -11.04 3.02
C ILE A 146 -2.62 -12.53 3.12
N LEU A 147 -3.88 -12.93 2.93
CA LEU A 147 -4.23 -14.35 2.98
C LEU A 147 -3.58 -15.14 1.84
N MET A 148 -3.30 -14.49 0.72
CA MET A 148 -2.63 -15.15 -0.40
C MET A 148 -1.13 -15.25 -0.21
N LEU A 149 -0.55 -14.42 0.65
CA LEU A 149 0.90 -14.29 0.76
C LEU A 149 1.64 -15.63 0.96
N PRO A 150 1.22 -16.50 1.88
CA PRO A 150 1.94 -17.77 2.06
C PRO A 150 1.92 -18.62 0.81
N HIS A 151 0.84 -18.58 0.05
CA HIS A 151 0.70 -19.38 -1.15
C HIS A 151 1.54 -18.82 -2.28
N ARG A 152 1.63 -17.52 -2.38
CA ARG A 152 2.42 -16.88 -3.40
C ARG A 152 3.90 -17.20 -3.24
N LEU A 153 4.38 -17.20 -2.01
CA LEU A 153 5.78 -17.49 -1.78
C LEU A 153 6.14 -18.92 -2.10
N ARG A 154 5.22 -19.84 -1.88
CA ARG A 154 5.52 -21.24 -2.17
C ARG A 154 5.50 -21.56 -3.65
N SER A 155 4.90 -20.72 -4.47
CA SER A 155 4.85 -20.98 -5.89
C SER A 155 6.16 -20.70 -6.57
N ASP A 156 7.03 -20.03 -5.91
CA ASP A 156 8.34 -19.73 -6.48
C ASP A 156 9.35 -20.78 -6.09
#